data_c65be4ac46d1d68102f5676dd9e75f32
#
_entry.id   c65be4ac46d1d68102f5676dd9e75f32
#
_cell.length_a   1.000
_cell.length_b   1.000
_cell.length_c   1.000
_cell.angle_alpha   90.00
_cell.angle_beta   90.00
_cell.angle_gamma   90.00
#
_symmetry.space_group_name_H-M   'P 1'
#
loop_
_entity.id
_entity.type
_entity.pdbx_description
1 polymer ?
#
loop_
_entity_poly.entity_id
_entity_poly.type
_entity_poly.pdbx_seq_one_letter_code
_entity_poly.pdbx_strand_id
1 'polypeptide(L)'
;MTFSEQKLKEVETIISRYPAGKQKSALLPVLHLAQQEFGGWLSSDTMDYVATLLKIEPIEVYEVATFYSMYNLKPVGKYMFEVCQTGPCMINGSDTIIKYINEKLGIKPGETTSDGLFTLKTVECLGACGYAPMMQMGKTFREHLTKDKIDAIVEECRNKAALNN
;
A
#
# COMPACT_ATOMS: atom_id res chain seq x y z
N MET A 1 -10.36 -9.68 -15.48
CA MET A 1 -9.12 -9.51 -14.68
C MET A 1 -8.87 -10.84 -13.98
N THR A 2 -7.68 -11.44 -14.12
CA THR A 2 -7.37 -12.77 -13.54
C THR A 2 -5.92 -12.79 -13.08
N PHE A 3 -5.63 -13.50 -12.00
CA PHE A 3 -4.25 -13.76 -11.58
C PHE A 3 -3.48 -14.57 -12.62
N SER A 4 -2.16 -14.39 -12.65
CA SER A 4 -1.26 -15.29 -13.36
C SER A 4 -1.31 -16.71 -12.73
N GLU A 5 -0.92 -17.74 -13.49
CA GLU A 5 -0.89 -19.12 -12.96
C GLU A 5 -0.03 -19.24 -11.70
N GLN A 6 1.08 -18.51 -11.65
CA GLN A 6 1.96 -18.48 -10.49
C GLN A 6 1.24 -17.88 -9.26
N LYS A 7 0.47 -16.80 -9.45
CA LYS A 7 -0.30 -16.18 -8.38
C LYS A 7 -1.48 -17.02 -7.92
N LEU A 8 -2.12 -17.75 -8.84
CA LEU A 8 -3.17 -18.70 -8.45
C LEU A 8 -2.62 -19.80 -7.54
N LYS A 9 -1.45 -20.37 -7.83
CA LYS A 9 -0.78 -21.35 -6.94
C LYS A 9 -0.45 -20.76 -5.56
N GLU A 10 -0.06 -19.47 -5.52
CA GLU A 10 0.17 -18.77 -4.26
C GLU A 10 -1.13 -18.63 -3.45
N VAL A 11 -2.25 -18.26 -4.11
CA VAL A 11 -3.57 -18.21 -3.50
C VAL A 11 -3.99 -19.58 -2.96
N GLU A 12 -3.84 -20.66 -3.74
CA GLU A 12 -4.14 -22.02 -3.29
C GLU A 12 -3.32 -22.42 -2.07
N THR A 13 -2.03 -22.07 -2.06
CA THR A 13 -1.13 -22.29 -0.92
C THR A 13 -1.60 -21.54 0.33
N ILE A 14 -2.08 -20.31 0.17
CA ILE A 14 -2.62 -19.53 1.29
C ILE A 14 -3.91 -20.17 1.82
N ILE A 15 -4.83 -20.56 0.93
CA ILE A 15 -6.10 -21.20 1.30
C ILE A 15 -5.85 -22.52 2.05
N SER A 16 -4.87 -23.31 1.61
CA SER A 16 -4.54 -24.61 2.21
C SER A 16 -4.05 -24.53 3.67
N ARG A 17 -3.70 -23.34 4.17
CA ARG A 17 -3.33 -23.12 5.58
C ARG A 17 -4.52 -23.17 6.53
N TYR A 18 -5.74 -23.12 5.99
CA TYR A 18 -6.98 -23.09 6.75
C TYR A 18 -7.76 -24.39 6.58
N PRO A 19 -8.57 -24.81 7.56
CA PRO A 19 -9.40 -26.01 7.46
C PRO A 19 -10.35 -25.95 6.26
N ALA A 20 -10.75 -27.14 5.77
CA ALA A 20 -11.74 -27.24 4.70
C ALA A 20 -13.02 -26.46 5.04
N GLY A 21 -13.55 -25.70 4.09
CA GLY A 21 -14.71 -24.83 4.29
C GLY A 21 -14.44 -23.51 5.02
N LYS A 22 -13.16 -23.22 5.36
CA LYS A 22 -12.75 -21.94 6.02
C LYS A 22 -11.90 -21.05 5.11
N GLN A 23 -12.04 -21.16 3.79
CA GLN A 23 -11.32 -20.38 2.81
C GLN A 23 -11.49 -18.84 2.98
N LYS A 24 -12.59 -18.37 3.57
CA LYS A 24 -12.80 -16.97 3.94
C LYS A 24 -11.65 -16.42 4.82
N SER A 25 -11.04 -17.26 5.66
CA SER A 25 -9.91 -16.85 6.49
C SER A 25 -8.67 -16.44 5.70
N ALA A 26 -8.59 -16.79 4.41
CA ALA A 26 -7.55 -16.37 3.50
C ALA A 26 -7.80 -14.97 2.89
N LEU A 27 -8.90 -14.29 3.21
CA LEU A 27 -9.32 -13.06 2.54
C LEU A 27 -8.27 -11.95 2.61
N LEU A 28 -7.73 -11.64 3.80
CA LEU A 28 -6.74 -10.57 3.93
C LEU A 28 -5.48 -10.82 3.07
N PRO A 29 -4.80 -11.96 3.19
CA PRO A 29 -3.61 -12.19 2.38
C PRO A 29 -3.91 -12.27 0.87
N VAL A 30 -5.08 -12.75 0.46
CA VAL A 30 -5.47 -12.78 -0.96
C VAL A 30 -5.74 -11.37 -1.48
N LEU A 31 -6.36 -10.48 -0.69
CA LEU A 31 -6.51 -9.07 -1.04
C LEU A 31 -5.16 -8.36 -1.18
N HIS A 32 -4.18 -8.67 -0.32
CA HIS A 32 -2.82 -8.15 -0.49
C HIS A 32 -2.18 -8.59 -1.81
N LEU A 33 -2.33 -9.86 -2.18
CA LEU A 33 -1.84 -10.35 -3.47
C LEU A 33 -2.53 -9.65 -4.64
N ALA A 34 -3.85 -9.49 -4.55
CA ALA A 34 -4.64 -8.81 -5.57
C ALA A 34 -4.20 -7.34 -5.72
N GLN A 35 -4.05 -6.63 -4.62
CA GLN A 35 -3.58 -5.26 -4.64
C GLN A 35 -2.19 -5.11 -5.28
N GLN A 36 -1.26 -6.04 -5.00
CA GLN A 36 0.07 -6.03 -5.60
C GLN A 36 0.06 -6.33 -7.10
N GLU A 37 -0.77 -7.27 -7.55
CA GLU A 37 -0.83 -7.71 -8.95
C GLU A 37 -1.58 -6.71 -9.84
N PHE A 38 -2.61 -6.05 -9.31
CA PHE A 38 -3.53 -5.24 -10.11
C PHE A 38 -3.32 -3.73 -9.91
N GLY A 39 -2.06 -3.29 -9.85
CA GLY A 39 -1.72 -1.87 -9.92
C GLY A 39 -1.75 -1.12 -8.58
N GLY A 40 -1.64 -1.83 -7.47
CA GLY A 40 -1.50 -1.23 -6.13
C GLY A 40 -2.81 -0.82 -5.46
N TRP A 41 -3.96 -1.13 -6.07
CA TRP A 41 -5.28 -0.81 -5.54
C TRP A 41 -6.32 -1.90 -5.88
N LEU A 42 -7.46 -1.86 -5.19
CA LEU A 42 -8.55 -2.82 -5.35
C LEU A 42 -9.75 -2.15 -6.01
N SER A 43 -9.94 -2.41 -7.31
CA SER A 43 -11.18 -2.03 -8.00
C SER A 43 -12.34 -2.92 -7.56
N SER A 44 -13.59 -2.52 -7.86
CA SER A 44 -14.76 -3.38 -7.68
C SER A 44 -14.59 -4.73 -8.36
N ASP A 45 -14.15 -4.74 -9.62
CA ASP A 45 -13.92 -5.97 -10.39
C ASP A 45 -12.86 -6.87 -9.73
N THR A 46 -11.82 -6.27 -9.12
CA THR A 46 -10.79 -7.01 -8.37
C THR A 46 -11.37 -7.65 -7.12
N MET A 47 -12.19 -6.92 -6.38
CA MET A 47 -12.85 -7.42 -5.17
C MET A 47 -13.84 -8.54 -5.48
N ASP A 48 -14.65 -8.40 -6.53
CA ASP A 48 -15.59 -9.42 -7.00
C ASP A 48 -14.85 -10.68 -7.47
N TYR A 49 -13.71 -10.51 -8.14
CA TYR A 49 -12.87 -11.63 -8.53
C TYR A 49 -12.31 -12.38 -7.32
N VAL A 50 -11.85 -11.68 -6.27
CA VAL A 50 -11.39 -12.30 -5.02
C VAL A 50 -12.54 -13.04 -4.33
N ALA A 51 -13.76 -12.49 -4.31
CA ALA A 51 -14.95 -13.15 -3.78
C ALA A 51 -15.20 -14.49 -4.48
N THR A 52 -15.12 -14.50 -5.81
CA THR A 52 -15.27 -15.71 -6.63
C THR A 52 -14.22 -16.76 -6.31
N LEU A 53 -12.95 -16.36 -6.17
CA LEU A 53 -11.84 -17.28 -5.83
C LEU A 53 -12.02 -17.93 -4.46
N LEU A 54 -12.48 -17.17 -3.48
CA LEU A 54 -12.68 -17.64 -2.11
C LEU A 54 -14.07 -18.27 -1.89
N LYS A 55 -14.94 -18.25 -2.90
CA LYS A 55 -16.34 -18.74 -2.82
C LYS A 55 -17.11 -18.13 -1.64
N ILE A 56 -17.02 -16.81 -1.51
CA ILE A 56 -17.73 -16.00 -0.52
C ILE A 56 -18.53 -14.91 -1.23
N GLU A 57 -19.43 -14.25 -0.50
CA GLU A 57 -20.24 -13.17 -1.06
C GLU A 57 -19.38 -11.91 -1.28
N PRO A 58 -19.59 -11.17 -2.39
CA PRO A 58 -18.83 -9.94 -2.67
C PRO A 58 -18.84 -8.94 -1.52
N ILE A 59 -19.98 -8.80 -0.82
CA ILE A 59 -20.09 -7.87 0.31
C ILE A 59 -19.09 -8.17 1.43
N GLU A 60 -18.77 -9.45 1.66
CA GLU A 60 -17.79 -9.84 2.68
C GLU A 60 -16.36 -9.36 2.34
N VAL A 61 -16.03 -9.27 1.04
CA VAL A 61 -14.77 -8.71 0.56
C VAL A 61 -14.76 -7.19 0.71
N TYR A 62 -15.86 -6.53 0.33
CA TYR A 62 -16.01 -5.07 0.46
C TYR A 62 -15.93 -4.61 1.91
N GLU A 63 -16.55 -5.34 2.85
CA GLU A 63 -16.43 -5.04 4.29
C GLU A 63 -14.98 -5.01 4.75
N VAL A 64 -14.18 -6.01 4.38
CA VAL A 64 -12.76 -6.08 4.76
C VAL A 64 -11.94 -5.01 4.04
N ALA A 65 -12.13 -4.84 2.73
CA ALA A 65 -11.36 -3.89 1.94
C ALA A 65 -11.62 -2.43 2.37
N THR A 66 -12.83 -2.10 2.80
CA THR A 66 -13.18 -0.76 3.30
C THR A 66 -12.79 -0.53 4.76
N PHE A 67 -12.74 -1.57 5.57
CA PHE A 67 -12.39 -1.47 6.99
C PHE A 67 -10.89 -1.25 7.20
N TYR A 68 -10.04 -1.97 6.48
CA TYR A 68 -8.59 -1.91 6.68
C TYR A 68 -7.95 -0.85 5.79
N SER A 69 -7.35 0.18 6.40
CA SER A 69 -6.71 1.32 5.71
C SER A 69 -5.49 0.96 4.86
N MET A 70 -4.96 -0.26 4.97
CA MET A 70 -3.88 -0.77 4.14
C MET A 70 -4.32 -1.14 2.71
N TYR A 71 -5.63 -1.24 2.47
CA TYR A 71 -6.17 -1.44 1.13
C TYR A 71 -6.51 -0.09 0.49
N ASN A 72 -6.05 0.08 -0.74
CA ASN A 72 -6.31 1.26 -1.54
C ASN A 72 -7.51 1.01 -2.44
N LEU A 73 -8.57 1.80 -2.29
CA LEU A 73 -9.82 1.69 -3.06
C LEU A 73 -9.87 2.64 -4.26
N LYS A 74 -8.76 3.35 -4.50
CA LYS A 74 -8.58 4.26 -5.64
C LYS A 74 -7.20 4.02 -6.24
N PRO A 75 -7.01 4.32 -7.53
CA PRO A 75 -5.69 4.26 -8.15
C PRO A 75 -4.63 5.00 -7.35
N VAL A 76 -3.47 4.37 -7.19
CA VAL A 76 -2.30 4.94 -6.51
C VAL A 76 -1.11 5.00 -7.45
N GLY A 77 -0.13 5.83 -7.13
CA GLY A 77 1.12 5.93 -7.87
C GLY A 77 2.02 4.71 -7.69
N LYS A 78 2.97 4.56 -8.60
CA LYS A 78 3.98 3.48 -8.57
C LYS A 78 4.74 3.41 -7.26
N TYR A 79 4.97 4.56 -6.61
CA TYR A 79 5.63 4.69 -5.31
C TYR A 79 4.70 5.36 -4.32
N MET A 80 4.28 4.63 -3.30
CA MET A 80 3.43 5.14 -2.25
C MET A 80 4.28 5.48 -1.02
N PHE A 81 4.19 6.74 -0.56
CA PHE A 81 4.84 7.25 0.64
C PHE A 81 3.82 7.22 1.78
N GLU A 82 3.89 6.21 2.63
CA GLU A 82 3.02 6.03 3.77
C GLU A 82 3.72 6.54 5.03
N VAL A 83 3.54 7.84 5.33
CA VAL A 83 4.23 8.51 6.43
C VAL A 83 3.47 8.32 7.74
N CYS A 84 4.15 7.78 8.75
CA CYS A 84 3.58 7.63 10.09
C CYS A 84 3.36 9.01 10.73
N GLN A 85 2.13 9.25 11.25
CA GLN A 85 1.72 10.50 11.87
C GLN A 85 1.39 10.38 13.36
N THR A 86 1.68 9.23 14.00
CA THR A 86 1.33 9.02 15.41
C THR A 86 2.46 9.41 16.36
N GLY A 87 2.11 9.69 17.61
CA GLY A 87 2.92 10.07 18.76
C GLY A 87 4.42 10.30 18.55
N PRO A 88 5.26 9.27 18.67
CA PRO A 88 6.71 9.46 18.53
C PRO A 88 7.16 10.02 17.18
N CYS A 89 6.51 9.66 16.07
CA CYS A 89 6.84 10.22 14.76
C CYS A 89 6.47 11.71 14.67
N MET A 90 5.32 12.10 15.22
CA MET A 90 4.87 13.48 15.26
C MET A 90 5.85 14.35 16.10
N ILE A 91 6.22 13.89 17.31
CA ILE A 91 7.19 14.58 18.16
C ILE A 91 8.56 14.72 17.49
N ASN A 92 8.96 13.74 16.68
CA ASN A 92 10.20 13.76 15.91
C ASN A 92 10.06 14.45 14.54
N GLY A 93 8.96 15.16 14.26
CA GLY A 93 8.82 16.04 13.12
C GLY A 93 8.21 15.43 11.86
N SER A 94 7.42 14.35 11.98
CA SER A 94 6.73 13.76 10.81
C SER A 94 5.83 14.76 10.09
N ASP A 95 5.19 15.71 10.80
CA ASP A 95 4.38 16.77 10.20
C ASP A 95 5.21 17.66 9.27
N THR A 96 6.45 17.98 9.66
CA THR A 96 7.39 18.73 8.82
C THR A 96 7.77 17.95 7.57
N ILE A 97 7.97 16.64 7.70
CA ILE A 97 8.27 15.75 6.55
C ILE A 97 7.04 15.64 5.62
N ILE A 98 5.84 15.45 6.14
CA ILE A 98 4.60 15.42 5.35
C ILE A 98 4.42 16.71 4.56
N LYS A 99 4.58 17.86 5.25
CA LYS A 99 4.50 19.17 4.61
C LYS A 99 5.56 19.35 3.51
N TYR A 100 6.79 18.92 3.77
CA TYR A 100 7.87 18.99 2.78
C TYR A 100 7.59 18.13 1.55
N ILE A 101 7.10 16.91 1.72
CA ILE A 101 6.70 16.03 0.61
C ILE A 101 5.56 16.66 -0.20
N ASN A 102 4.56 17.24 0.48
CA ASN A 102 3.45 17.95 -0.16
C ASN A 102 3.97 19.10 -1.05
N GLU A 103 4.83 19.96 -0.50
CA GLU A 103 5.41 21.09 -1.23
C GLU A 103 6.28 20.64 -2.42
N LYS A 104 7.08 19.58 -2.22
CA LYS A 104 8.01 19.06 -3.24
C LYS A 104 7.32 18.36 -4.39
N LEU A 105 6.29 17.57 -4.11
CA LEU A 105 5.57 16.77 -5.11
C LEU A 105 4.29 17.46 -5.62
N GLY A 106 3.86 18.54 -4.98
CA GLY A 106 2.63 19.27 -5.34
C GLY A 106 1.35 18.48 -5.05
N ILE A 107 1.38 17.53 -4.09
CA ILE A 107 0.24 16.68 -3.74
C ILE A 107 -0.01 16.69 -2.24
N LYS A 108 -1.27 16.63 -1.83
CA LYS A 108 -1.68 16.48 -0.43
C LYS A 108 -1.76 15.02 -0.02
N PRO A 109 -1.81 14.71 1.30
CA PRO A 109 -2.15 13.37 1.75
C PRO A 109 -3.44 12.84 1.10
N GLY A 110 -3.37 11.64 0.53
CA GLY A 110 -4.44 11.01 -0.23
C GLY A 110 -4.41 11.28 -1.74
N GLU A 111 -3.49 12.11 -2.23
CA GLU A 111 -3.37 12.45 -3.64
C GLU A 111 -2.18 11.75 -4.32
N THR A 112 -2.30 11.62 -5.63
CA THR A 112 -1.27 11.06 -6.52
C THR A 112 -0.79 12.14 -7.50
N THR A 113 0.50 12.17 -7.81
CA THR A 113 1.06 13.07 -8.81
C THR A 113 0.45 12.82 -10.19
N SER A 114 0.34 13.86 -11.02
CA SER A 114 -0.29 13.77 -12.34
C SER A 114 0.39 12.79 -13.31
N ASP A 115 1.67 12.51 -13.07
CA ASP A 115 2.45 11.49 -13.81
C ASP A 115 2.20 10.05 -13.30
N GLY A 116 1.36 9.88 -12.26
CA GLY A 116 1.08 8.57 -11.66
C GLY A 116 2.26 7.95 -10.91
N LEU A 117 3.31 8.73 -10.64
CA LEU A 117 4.54 8.16 -10.06
C LEU A 117 4.48 8.06 -8.53
N PHE A 118 3.99 9.10 -7.86
CA PHE A 118 3.97 9.16 -6.39
C PHE A 118 2.56 9.33 -5.83
N THR A 119 2.29 8.63 -4.73
CA THR A 119 1.13 8.89 -3.86
C THR A 119 1.63 9.22 -2.46
N LEU A 120 1.14 10.31 -1.86
CA LEU A 120 1.37 10.61 -0.46
C LEU A 120 0.19 10.12 0.37
N LYS A 121 0.46 9.36 1.42
CA LYS A 121 -0.54 8.89 2.38
C LYS A 121 -0.01 9.06 3.79
N THR A 122 -0.83 9.56 4.70
CA THR A 122 -0.54 9.49 6.12
C THR A 122 -1.14 8.21 6.70
N VAL A 123 -0.39 7.56 7.58
CA VAL A 123 -0.81 6.31 8.21
C VAL A 123 -0.63 6.36 9.70
N GLU A 124 -1.36 5.48 10.41
CA GLU A 124 -1.19 5.28 11.83
C GLU A 124 0.14 4.58 12.14
N CYS A 125 0.36 4.23 13.41
CA CYS A 125 1.63 3.71 13.89
C CYS A 125 2.13 2.48 13.10
N LEU A 126 3.35 2.59 12.56
CA LEU A 126 4.03 1.51 11.86
C LEU A 126 4.89 0.63 12.78
N GLY A 127 4.85 0.86 14.09
CA GLY A 127 5.55 0.04 15.08
C GLY A 127 7.06 0.25 15.18
N ALA A 128 7.63 1.25 14.50
CA ALA A 128 9.07 1.50 14.42
C ALA A 128 9.49 2.82 15.08
N CYS A 129 8.97 3.11 16.27
CA CYS A 129 9.13 4.40 16.97
C CYS A 129 10.58 4.81 17.25
N GLY A 130 11.49 3.84 17.42
CA GLY A 130 12.93 4.10 17.60
C GLY A 130 13.62 4.68 16.38
N TYR A 131 12.96 4.67 15.22
CA TYR A 131 13.48 5.12 13.92
C TYR A 131 12.72 6.35 13.37
N ALA A 132 11.99 7.02 14.24
CA ALA A 132 11.18 8.19 13.90
C ALA A 132 12.01 9.41 13.47
N PRO A 133 11.48 10.29 12.59
CA PRO A 133 10.27 10.09 11.81
C PRO A 133 10.50 9.09 10.67
N MET A 134 9.46 8.33 10.31
CA MET A 134 9.63 7.27 9.33
C MET A 134 8.41 7.11 8.42
N MET A 135 8.61 6.43 7.28
CA MET A 135 7.56 6.03 6.37
C MET A 135 7.76 4.60 5.86
N GLN A 136 6.70 4.00 5.39
CA GLN A 136 6.75 2.76 4.63
C GLN A 136 6.65 3.06 3.13
N MET A 137 7.45 2.32 2.34
CA MET A 137 7.37 2.28 0.88
C MET A 137 7.31 0.82 0.44
N GLY A 138 6.14 0.37 0.05
CA GLY A 138 5.92 -1.05 -0.28
C GLY A 138 6.24 -1.95 0.91
N LYS A 139 7.29 -2.78 0.80
CA LYS A 139 7.69 -3.73 1.86
C LYS A 139 8.84 -3.22 2.74
N THR A 140 9.30 -1.98 2.55
CA THR A 140 10.47 -1.45 3.25
C THR A 140 10.16 -0.20 4.05
N PHE A 141 10.82 -0.05 5.19
CA PHE A 141 10.81 1.19 5.96
C PHE A 141 11.89 2.14 5.48
N ARG A 142 11.60 3.43 5.53
CA ARG A 142 12.54 4.54 5.35
C ARG A 142 12.56 5.33 6.65
N GLU A 143 13.69 5.31 7.32
CA GLU A 143 13.86 5.68 8.72
C GLU A 143 14.61 7.00 8.87
N HIS A 144 14.43 7.65 10.05
CA HIS A 144 15.11 8.91 10.39
C HIS A 144 15.01 9.93 9.24
N LEU A 145 13.78 10.19 8.80
CA LEU A 145 13.52 11.03 7.64
C LEU A 145 13.98 12.47 7.88
N THR A 146 14.68 12.99 6.89
CA THR A 146 15.06 14.40 6.76
C THR A 146 14.65 14.89 5.37
N LYS A 147 14.64 16.20 5.14
CA LYS A 147 14.38 16.77 3.82
C LYS A 147 15.34 16.21 2.76
N ASP A 148 16.63 16.13 3.07
CA ASP A 148 17.65 15.60 2.15
C ASP A 148 17.42 14.12 1.84
N LYS A 149 16.98 13.33 2.83
CA LYS A 149 16.59 11.93 2.58
C LYS A 149 15.37 11.82 1.68
N ILE A 150 14.36 12.67 1.86
CA ILE A 150 13.21 12.72 0.96
C ILE A 150 13.64 13.08 -0.45
N ASP A 151 14.54 14.05 -0.62
CA ASP A 151 15.08 14.43 -1.91
C ASP A 151 15.77 13.26 -2.60
N ALA A 152 16.65 12.56 -1.90
CA ALA A 152 17.36 11.39 -2.42
C ALA A 152 16.40 10.26 -2.78
N ILE A 153 15.36 9.99 -1.98
CA ILE A 153 14.36 8.95 -2.25
C ILE A 153 13.53 9.29 -3.49
N VAL A 154 13.11 10.55 -3.63
CA VAL A 154 12.34 10.99 -4.81
C VAL A 154 13.17 10.84 -6.07
N GLU A 155 14.45 11.22 -6.04
CA GLU A 155 15.35 11.06 -7.17
C GLU A 155 15.64 9.59 -7.49
N GLU A 156 15.89 8.75 -6.48
CA GLU A 156 16.01 7.29 -6.63
C GLU A 156 14.79 6.71 -7.37
N CYS A 157 13.58 7.09 -6.96
CA CYS A 157 12.34 6.61 -7.57
C CYS A 157 12.19 7.07 -9.02
N ARG A 158 12.48 8.33 -9.32
CA ARG A 158 12.42 8.86 -10.69
C ARG A 158 13.41 8.17 -11.62
N ASN A 159 14.65 7.97 -11.17
CA ASN A 159 15.68 7.28 -11.93
C ASN A 159 15.29 5.82 -12.22
N LYS A 160 14.76 5.10 -11.22
CA LYS A 160 14.23 3.73 -11.40
C LYS A 160 13.03 3.68 -12.36
N ALA A 161 12.19 4.70 -12.35
CA ALA A 161 11.06 4.75 -13.27
C ALA A 161 11.52 4.97 -14.72
N ALA A 162 12.52 5.83 -14.93
CA ALA A 162 13.09 6.11 -16.23
C ALA A 162 13.82 4.91 -16.86
N LEU A 163 14.44 4.04 -16.04
CA LEU A 163 15.12 2.82 -16.51
C LEU A 163 14.18 1.67 -16.89
N ASN A 164 12.91 1.73 -16.47
CA ASN A 164 11.92 0.68 -16.70
C ASN A 164 10.83 1.08 -17.71
N ASN A 165 11.03 2.19 -18.40
CA ASN A 165 10.26 2.62 -19.58
C ASN A 165 11.08 2.40 -20.86
#